data_7eb4f2b0177c2bd60d19e4100681dbb3
#
_entry.id   7eb4f2b0177c2bd60d19e4100681dbb3
#
_cell.length_a   1.000
_cell.length_b   1.000
_cell.length_c   1.000
_cell.angle_alpha   90.00
_cell.angle_beta   90.00
_cell.angle_gamma   90.00
#
_symmetry.space_group_name_H-M   'P 1'
#
loop_
_entity.id
_entity.type
_entity.pdbx_description
1 polymer ?
#
loop_
_entity_poly.entity_id
_entity_poly.type
_entity_poly.pdbx_seq_one_letter_code
_entity_poly.pdbx_strand_id
1 'polypeptide(L)'
;YQGFLYTADKAEGPWKLVSRPPHFHDGSFFIDDDGRVYIFYNSGEAVELTRAILDETGKTWGQEAVLRRFSIPVRDGIENALLEGNNMMKINGRYYLLMISWPRDNVRREVCYRAESLDGPWEKKIILNHALPPFPTGGVAQGGIVDSPTGEWYGIFFQDRNGVGRTPCLLPCRWEDGWPVLGNAEGKVPDDTSAKYIHQTGILGNDEFSSDRLSLYWQWNHNPVNEAWSLTERHGYLRMKTSRVVDNLFVAPNTITQRMEGPKCVGTVCLDISKMQDGDKCGLSAFCGTSGVL
;
A
#
# COMPACT_ATOMS: atom_id res chain seq x y z
N TYR A 1 2.29 17.22 5.26
CA TYR A 1 2.86 15.86 5.19
C TYR A 1 4.39 15.95 5.03
N GLN A 2 5.12 14.94 5.49
CA GLN A 2 6.58 14.85 5.45
C GLN A 2 6.96 13.49 4.88
N GLY A 3 7.92 13.45 3.95
CA GLY A 3 8.54 12.22 3.49
C GLY A 3 9.62 11.74 4.47
N PHE A 4 9.88 10.44 4.46
CA PHE A 4 10.96 9.81 5.22
C PHE A 4 11.65 8.78 4.34
N LEU A 5 12.97 8.87 4.23
CA LEU A 5 13.78 7.91 3.51
C LEU A 5 14.56 7.05 4.50
N TYR A 6 14.37 5.75 4.38
CA TYR A 6 15.07 4.75 5.17
C TYR A 6 15.92 3.85 4.29
N THR A 7 17.03 3.37 4.82
CA THR A 7 17.86 2.33 4.20
C THR A 7 18.09 1.17 5.15
N ALA A 8 18.31 -0.01 4.59
CA ALA A 8 18.71 -1.22 5.31
C ALA A 8 19.51 -2.13 4.39
N ASP A 9 20.42 -2.94 4.97
CA ASP A 9 21.20 -3.93 4.22
C ASP A 9 20.35 -5.15 3.84
N LYS A 10 19.25 -5.38 4.57
CA LYS A 10 18.31 -6.49 4.37
C LYS A 10 16.87 -5.99 4.53
N ALA A 11 15.92 -6.67 3.88
CA ALA A 11 14.51 -6.32 3.96
C ALA A 11 13.94 -6.36 5.39
N GLU A 12 14.47 -7.24 6.23
CA GLU A 12 14.10 -7.35 7.65
C GLU A 12 14.66 -6.20 8.51
N GLY A 13 15.57 -5.41 7.96
CA GLY A 13 16.23 -4.32 8.68
C GLY A 13 17.52 -4.73 9.40
N PRO A 14 17.97 -3.98 10.40
CA PRO A 14 17.30 -2.77 10.92
C PRO A 14 17.28 -1.62 9.92
N TRP A 15 16.13 -0.93 9.81
CA TRP A 15 15.95 0.21 8.95
C TRP A 15 16.46 1.50 9.62
N LYS A 16 17.30 2.25 8.92
CA LYS A 16 17.88 3.51 9.40
C LYS A 16 17.27 4.68 8.63
N LEU A 17 16.78 5.69 9.34
CA LEU A 17 16.35 6.95 8.74
C LEU A 17 17.55 7.72 8.23
N VAL A 18 17.63 7.97 6.93
CA VAL A 18 18.75 8.69 6.31
C VAL A 18 18.41 10.12 5.93
N SER A 19 17.16 10.40 5.53
CA SER A 19 16.76 11.77 5.23
C SER A 19 15.25 12.00 5.37
N ARG A 20 14.86 13.29 5.34
CA ARG A 20 13.45 13.74 5.43
C ARG A 20 13.11 14.61 4.22
N PRO A 21 12.80 13.98 3.07
CA PRO A 21 12.41 14.71 1.87
C PRO A 21 11.05 15.41 2.03
N PRO A 22 10.70 16.34 1.12
CA PRO A 22 9.33 16.81 0.98
C PRO A 22 8.38 15.64 0.74
N HIS A 23 7.08 15.86 0.92
CA HIS A 23 6.08 14.87 0.55
C HIS A 23 6.01 14.75 -0.98
N PHE A 24 6.18 13.53 -1.48
CA PHE A 24 5.94 13.14 -2.86
C PHE A 24 4.70 12.25 -2.89
N HIS A 25 3.59 12.79 -3.39
CA HIS A 25 2.31 12.08 -3.41
C HIS A 25 2.40 10.85 -4.32
N ASP A 26 2.03 9.69 -3.80
CA ASP A 26 2.09 8.39 -4.49
C ASP A 26 3.45 8.16 -5.19
N GLY A 27 4.51 8.42 -4.43
CA GLY A 27 5.87 8.38 -4.95
C GLY A 27 6.42 6.97 -5.12
N SER A 28 7.03 6.70 -6.28
CA SER A 28 7.84 5.52 -6.56
C SER A 28 9.31 5.87 -6.50
N PHE A 29 10.04 5.17 -5.63
CA PHE A 29 11.48 5.27 -5.54
C PHE A 29 12.13 4.31 -6.54
N PHE A 30 13.02 4.81 -7.38
CA PHE A 30 13.65 4.03 -8.43
C PHE A 30 15.16 4.28 -8.48
N ILE A 31 15.94 3.22 -8.53
CA ILE A 31 17.39 3.27 -8.76
C ILE A 31 17.64 2.60 -10.11
N ASP A 32 18.21 3.34 -11.04
CA ASP A 32 18.53 2.84 -12.38
C ASP A 32 19.80 1.97 -12.35
N ASP A 33 20.03 1.19 -13.41
CA ASP A 33 21.19 0.30 -13.55
C ASP A 33 22.54 1.03 -13.45
N ASP A 34 22.58 2.30 -13.81
CA ASP A 34 23.79 3.15 -13.69
C ASP A 34 23.94 3.79 -12.29
N GLY A 35 23.04 3.47 -11.38
CA GLY A 35 23.04 3.93 -10.00
C GLY A 35 22.42 5.31 -9.78
N ARG A 36 21.85 5.94 -10.79
CA ARG A 36 21.08 7.16 -10.63
C ARG A 36 19.79 6.90 -9.86
N VAL A 37 19.39 7.87 -9.04
CA VAL A 37 18.28 7.75 -8.10
C VAL A 37 17.16 8.70 -8.49
N TYR A 38 15.93 8.19 -8.54
CA TYR A 38 14.76 8.94 -8.94
C TYR A 38 13.60 8.75 -7.97
N ILE A 39 12.71 9.75 -7.90
CA ILE A 39 11.36 9.62 -7.37
C ILE A 39 10.39 10.07 -8.45
N PHE A 40 9.47 9.19 -8.83
CA PHE A 40 8.33 9.49 -9.69
C PHE A 40 7.10 9.71 -8.80
N TYR A 41 6.33 10.77 -9.00
CA TYR A 41 5.26 11.17 -8.08
C TYR A 41 4.13 11.92 -8.78
N ASN A 42 3.05 12.23 -8.06
CA ASN A 42 1.86 12.88 -8.60
C ASN A 42 1.39 12.23 -9.92
N SER A 43 1.22 13.04 -10.97
CA SER A 43 0.78 12.61 -12.31
C SER A 43 1.98 12.51 -13.28
N GLY A 44 2.98 11.72 -12.92
CA GLY A 44 4.16 11.46 -13.77
C GLY A 44 5.28 12.49 -13.65
N GLU A 45 5.25 13.35 -12.64
CA GLU A 45 6.40 14.19 -12.32
C GLU A 45 7.55 13.35 -11.77
N ALA A 46 8.76 13.79 -11.99
CA ALA A 46 9.96 13.10 -11.55
C ALA A 46 11.07 14.04 -11.08
N VAL A 47 11.82 13.58 -10.09
CA VAL A 47 13.08 14.19 -9.66
C VAL A 47 14.19 13.17 -9.74
N GLU A 48 15.32 13.60 -10.30
CA GLU A 48 16.59 12.91 -10.19
C GLU A 48 17.36 13.48 -8.99
N LEU A 49 17.91 12.59 -8.17
CA LEU A 49 18.52 12.91 -6.90
C LEU A 49 20.00 12.60 -6.90
N THR A 50 20.77 13.33 -6.12
CA THR A 50 22.14 12.91 -5.80
C THR A 50 22.11 11.60 -5.04
N ARG A 51 23.03 10.67 -5.36
CA ARG A 51 23.15 9.41 -4.61
C ARG A 51 23.50 9.64 -3.14
N ALA A 52 24.13 10.75 -2.82
CA ALA A 52 24.44 11.16 -1.45
C ALA A 52 23.23 11.24 -0.51
N ILE A 53 22.01 11.31 -1.07
CA ILE A 53 20.80 11.27 -0.25
C ILE A 53 20.58 9.92 0.44
N LEU A 54 21.24 8.86 -0.01
CA LEU A 54 21.23 7.54 0.58
C LEU A 54 22.28 7.37 1.68
N ASP A 55 23.18 8.34 1.85
CA ASP A 55 24.25 8.28 2.84
C ASP A 55 23.69 8.53 4.25
N GLU A 56 24.20 7.80 5.23
CA GLU A 56 23.80 7.88 6.64
C GLU A 56 24.09 9.22 7.32
N THR A 57 24.80 10.11 6.66
CA THR A 57 25.26 11.40 7.20
C THR A 57 24.14 12.42 7.42
N GLY A 58 22.88 12.04 7.19
CA GLY A 58 21.70 12.81 7.61
C GLY A 58 21.65 14.22 7.02
N LYS A 59 22.21 14.43 5.84
CA LYS A 59 22.09 15.72 5.19
C LYS A 59 20.63 16.05 4.98
N THR A 60 20.25 17.19 5.46
CA THR A 60 18.95 17.80 5.24
C THR A 60 18.69 17.82 3.74
N TRP A 61 17.50 17.42 3.33
CA TRP A 61 17.03 17.58 1.98
C TRP A 61 17.09 19.07 1.59
N GLY A 62 18.07 19.45 0.77
CA GLY A 62 18.25 20.80 0.24
C GLY A 62 18.16 20.82 -1.28
N GLN A 63 18.29 21.99 -1.89
CA GLN A 63 18.27 22.13 -3.35
C GLN A 63 19.37 21.29 -4.02
N GLU A 64 20.50 21.12 -3.36
CA GLU A 64 21.64 20.30 -3.83
C GLU A 64 21.29 18.80 -3.90
N ALA A 65 20.24 18.34 -3.27
CA ALA A 65 19.78 16.95 -3.39
C ALA A 65 19.13 16.66 -4.74
N VAL A 66 18.61 17.68 -5.42
CA VAL A 66 17.88 17.54 -6.69
C VAL A 66 18.81 17.94 -7.84
N LEU A 67 19.13 16.98 -8.71
CA LEU A 67 19.93 17.20 -9.91
C LEU A 67 19.06 17.67 -11.09
N ARG A 68 17.89 17.09 -11.24
CA ARG A 68 16.99 17.36 -12.37
C ARG A 68 15.54 17.18 -11.95
N ARG A 69 14.65 17.98 -12.56
CA ARG A 69 13.19 17.77 -12.53
C ARG A 69 12.69 17.61 -13.95
N PHE A 70 11.77 16.65 -14.15
CA PHE A 70 11.17 16.41 -15.46
C PHE A 70 9.77 15.79 -15.27
N SER A 71 9.06 15.55 -16.36
CA SER A 71 7.74 14.91 -16.33
C SER A 71 7.61 13.92 -17.48
N ILE A 72 6.97 12.80 -17.20
CA ILE A 72 6.52 11.86 -18.22
C ILE A 72 5.21 12.42 -18.82
N PRO A 73 5.01 12.42 -20.14
CA PRO A 73 3.80 12.97 -20.78
C PRO A 73 2.59 12.02 -20.62
N VAL A 74 2.21 11.73 -19.38
CA VAL A 74 1.19 10.72 -19.05
C VAL A 74 -0.21 11.12 -19.53
N ARG A 75 -0.50 12.41 -19.62
CA ARG A 75 -1.85 12.90 -20.00
C ARG A 75 -2.09 13.00 -21.49
N ASP A 76 -1.06 12.84 -22.32
CA ASP A 76 -1.20 12.97 -23.77
C ASP A 76 -2.06 11.83 -24.35
N GLY A 77 -3.19 12.17 -25.01
CA GLY A 77 -4.09 11.24 -25.68
C GLY A 77 -4.76 10.21 -24.76
N ILE A 78 -4.68 10.34 -23.48
CA ILE A 78 -5.55 9.67 -22.50
C ILE A 78 -6.64 10.64 -22.08
N GLU A 79 -7.82 10.10 -21.79
CA GLU A 79 -8.95 10.84 -21.23
C GLU A 79 -8.47 11.79 -20.10
N ASN A 80 -9.17 12.90 -19.97
CA ASN A 80 -8.87 13.89 -18.94
C ASN A 80 -9.22 13.33 -17.55
N ALA A 81 -8.40 12.40 -17.07
CA ALA A 81 -8.55 11.62 -15.86
C ALA A 81 -7.47 11.99 -14.84
N LEU A 82 -7.75 11.79 -13.57
CA LEU A 82 -6.73 11.79 -12.55
C LEU A 82 -5.82 10.57 -12.75
N LEU A 83 -4.52 10.80 -12.80
CA LEU A 83 -3.47 9.78 -12.89
C LEU A 83 -2.59 9.90 -11.66
N GLU A 84 -2.38 8.79 -10.96
CA GLU A 84 -1.56 8.72 -9.74
C GLU A 84 -1.03 7.30 -9.51
N GLY A 85 -0.42 7.02 -8.37
CA GLY A 85 0.05 5.68 -8.02
C GLY A 85 1.24 5.24 -8.87
N ASN A 86 2.22 6.12 -9.04
CA ASN A 86 3.41 5.84 -9.85
C ASN A 86 4.12 4.57 -9.38
N ASN A 87 4.42 3.67 -10.30
CA ASN A 87 5.29 2.52 -10.06
C ASN A 87 6.25 2.40 -11.24
N MET A 88 7.47 2.89 -11.05
CA MET A 88 8.53 2.88 -12.06
C MET A 88 9.40 1.64 -11.91
N MET A 89 9.67 0.97 -13.04
CA MET A 89 10.53 -0.19 -13.11
C MET A 89 11.31 -0.21 -14.43
N LYS A 90 12.41 -0.98 -14.46
CA LYS A 90 13.16 -1.26 -15.69
C LYS A 90 13.26 -2.77 -15.88
N ILE A 91 12.80 -3.24 -17.02
CA ILE A 91 12.72 -4.67 -17.35
C ILE A 91 13.35 -4.86 -18.72
N ASN A 92 14.37 -5.70 -18.80
CA ASN A 92 15.11 -5.96 -20.04
C ASN A 92 15.61 -4.69 -20.76
N GLY A 93 16.09 -3.70 -19.97
CA GLY A 93 16.62 -2.44 -20.47
C GLY A 93 15.58 -1.38 -20.84
N ARG A 94 14.29 -1.69 -20.79
CA ARG A 94 13.19 -0.77 -21.09
C ARG A 94 12.51 -0.28 -19.82
N TYR A 95 12.16 0.99 -19.77
CA TYR A 95 11.42 1.60 -18.66
C TYR A 95 9.93 1.37 -18.79
N TYR A 96 9.29 1.10 -17.66
CA TYR A 96 7.85 0.94 -17.51
C TYR A 96 7.36 1.76 -16.33
N LEU A 97 6.37 2.62 -16.56
CA LEU A 97 5.67 3.35 -15.51
C LEU A 97 4.22 2.87 -15.47
N LEU A 98 3.81 2.29 -14.37
CA LEU A 98 2.43 1.91 -14.11
C LEU A 98 1.73 3.02 -13.32
N MET A 99 0.47 3.31 -13.67
CA MET A 99 -0.34 4.33 -13.01
C MET A 99 -1.81 3.97 -13.05
N ILE A 100 -2.50 4.23 -11.94
CA ILE A 100 -3.96 4.19 -11.93
C ILE A 100 -4.52 5.41 -12.66
N SER A 101 -5.55 5.19 -13.47
CA SER A 101 -6.36 6.23 -14.10
C SER A 101 -7.78 6.22 -13.54
N TRP A 102 -8.31 7.42 -13.24
CA TRP A 102 -9.66 7.63 -12.76
C TRP A 102 -10.48 8.36 -13.83
N PRO A 103 -11.03 7.64 -14.81
CA PRO A 103 -11.82 8.25 -15.84
C PRO A 103 -13.20 8.70 -15.33
N ARG A 104 -13.90 9.50 -16.16
CA ARG A 104 -15.21 10.05 -15.79
C ARG A 104 -16.32 9.01 -15.63
N ASP A 105 -16.19 7.84 -16.27
CA ASP A 105 -17.08 6.69 -16.10
C ASP A 105 -16.92 5.99 -14.74
N ASN A 106 -15.97 6.45 -13.95
CA ASN A 106 -15.66 6.01 -12.60
C ASN A 106 -15.17 4.56 -12.48
N VAL A 107 -14.87 3.90 -13.56
CA VAL A 107 -14.16 2.61 -13.56
C VAL A 107 -12.67 2.87 -13.60
N ARG A 108 -11.99 2.59 -12.49
CA ARG A 108 -10.53 2.69 -12.41
C ARG A 108 -9.88 1.69 -13.35
N ARG A 109 -8.81 2.11 -13.98
CA ARG A 109 -8.03 1.26 -14.88
C ARG A 109 -6.54 1.47 -14.67
N GLU A 110 -5.75 0.47 -14.98
CA GLU A 110 -4.31 0.57 -14.95
C GLU A 110 -3.76 0.91 -16.32
N VAL A 111 -2.91 1.92 -16.36
CA VAL A 111 -2.23 2.38 -17.57
C VAL A 111 -0.73 2.09 -17.42
N CYS A 112 -0.14 1.51 -18.44
CA CYS A 112 1.29 1.29 -18.55
C CYS A 112 1.87 2.24 -19.59
N TYR A 113 2.94 2.91 -19.23
CA TYR A 113 3.80 3.70 -20.13
C TYR A 113 5.10 2.97 -20.28
N ARG A 114 5.68 2.95 -21.50
CA ARG A 114 7.00 2.35 -21.73
C ARG A 114 7.86 3.22 -22.63
N ALA A 115 9.17 3.18 -22.42
CA ALA A 115 10.17 3.87 -23.22
C ALA A 115 11.53 3.18 -23.16
N GLU A 116 12.37 3.41 -24.17
CA GLU A 116 13.78 2.99 -24.14
C GLU A 116 14.66 3.95 -23.33
N SER A 117 14.18 5.16 -23.09
CA SER A 117 14.85 6.20 -22.30
C SER A 117 13.85 6.96 -21.44
N LEU A 118 14.31 7.48 -20.28
CA LEU A 118 13.48 8.36 -19.43
C LEU A 118 13.09 9.66 -20.14
N ASP A 119 13.81 10.06 -21.15
CA ASP A 119 13.46 11.22 -21.98
C ASP A 119 12.46 10.89 -23.10
N GLY A 120 12.05 9.64 -23.21
CA GLY A 120 11.08 9.12 -24.20
C GLY A 120 11.71 8.78 -25.56
N PRO A 121 10.92 8.65 -26.60
CA PRO A 121 9.46 8.82 -26.59
C PRO A 121 8.74 7.74 -25.77
N TRP A 122 7.63 8.13 -25.12
CA TRP A 122 6.81 7.24 -24.32
C TRP A 122 5.61 6.73 -25.09
N GLU A 123 5.45 5.42 -25.12
CA GLU A 123 4.24 4.73 -25.59
C GLU A 123 3.35 4.41 -24.39
N LYS A 124 2.05 4.24 -24.61
CA LYS A 124 1.10 3.95 -23.53
C LYS A 124 0.01 2.97 -23.95
N LYS A 125 -0.42 2.17 -22.96
CA LYS A 125 -1.50 1.19 -23.13
C LYS A 125 -2.26 1.02 -21.83
N ILE A 126 -3.60 0.92 -21.91
CA ILE A 126 -4.41 0.43 -20.79
C ILE A 126 -4.17 -1.08 -20.69
N ILE A 127 -3.63 -1.54 -19.57
CA ILE A 127 -3.26 -2.95 -19.35
C ILE A 127 -4.24 -3.70 -18.48
N LEU A 128 -5.11 -2.99 -17.76
CA LEU A 128 -6.17 -3.57 -16.95
C LEU A 128 -7.36 -2.60 -16.88
N ASN A 129 -8.55 -3.10 -17.24
CA ASN A 129 -9.81 -2.37 -17.17
C ASN A 129 -10.92 -3.35 -16.81
N HIS A 130 -10.96 -3.75 -15.54
CA HIS A 130 -11.90 -4.74 -15.05
C HIS A 130 -12.31 -4.42 -13.61
N ALA A 131 -13.59 -4.58 -13.31
CA ALA A 131 -14.14 -4.49 -11.95
C ALA A 131 -14.76 -5.83 -11.55
N LEU A 132 -14.43 -6.30 -10.36
CA LEU A 132 -15.02 -7.52 -9.79
C LEU A 132 -16.38 -7.22 -9.16
N PRO A 133 -17.40 -8.06 -9.37
CA PRO A 133 -18.67 -7.94 -8.68
C PRO A 133 -18.52 -8.02 -7.14
N PRO A 134 -19.42 -7.42 -6.37
CA PRO A 134 -20.55 -6.57 -6.75
C PRO A 134 -20.21 -5.08 -6.85
N PHE A 135 -18.95 -4.70 -7.08
CA PHE A 135 -18.44 -3.32 -7.05
C PHE A 135 -18.09 -2.81 -8.46
N PRO A 136 -19.06 -2.55 -9.32
CA PRO A 136 -18.81 -2.27 -10.74
C PRO A 136 -18.07 -0.96 -11.00
N THR A 137 -18.04 -0.04 -10.05
CA THR A 137 -17.41 1.28 -10.19
C THR A 137 -15.96 1.30 -9.72
N GLY A 138 -15.55 0.34 -8.89
CA GLY A 138 -14.19 0.26 -8.37
C GLY A 138 -13.32 -0.68 -9.20
N GLY A 139 -12.82 -0.27 -10.36
CA GLY A 139 -11.93 -1.12 -11.17
C GLY A 139 -10.67 -1.55 -10.39
N VAL A 140 -10.13 -2.73 -10.75
CA VAL A 140 -8.87 -3.22 -10.19
C VAL A 140 -7.72 -2.44 -10.82
N ALA A 141 -6.96 -1.73 -10.00
CA ALA A 141 -5.84 -0.90 -10.46
C ALA A 141 -4.93 -0.52 -9.28
N GLN A 142 -3.93 0.29 -9.55
CA GLN A 142 -2.88 0.76 -8.65
C GLN A 142 -2.12 -0.39 -7.99
N GLY A 143 -1.00 -0.71 -8.57
CA GLY A 143 -0.16 -1.80 -8.10
C GLY A 143 1.13 -1.91 -8.88
N GLY A 144 1.64 -3.12 -8.98
CA GLY A 144 2.88 -3.41 -9.68
C GLY A 144 2.90 -4.81 -10.25
N ILE A 145 3.93 -5.09 -11.02
CA ILE A 145 4.23 -6.41 -11.55
C ILE A 145 5.57 -6.90 -11.02
N VAL A 146 5.71 -8.20 -10.87
CA VAL A 146 6.89 -8.84 -10.34
C VAL A 146 7.05 -10.23 -10.95
N ASP A 147 8.27 -10.65 -11.15
CA ASP A 147 8.60 -12.04 -11.50
C ASP A 147 8.82 -12.89 -10.25
N SER A 148 8.47 -14.15 -10.37
CA SER A 148 8.76 -15.16 -9.36
C SER A 148 10.20 -15.70 -9.54
N PRO A 149 10.77 -16.37 -8.53
CA PRO A 149 12.05 -17.07 -8.68
C PRO A 149 12.07 -18.14 -9.78
N THR A 150 10.91 -18.58 -10.24
CA THR A 150 10.72 -19.57 -11.29
C THR A 150 10.43 -18.96 -12.67
N GLY A 151 10.39 -17.61 -12.72
CA GLY A 151 10.27 -16.85 -13.98
C GLY A 151 8.84 -16.55 -14.42
N GLU A 152 7.83 -16.94 -13.64
CA GLU A 152 6.45 -16.52 -13.91
C GLU A 152 6.26 -15.06 -13.45
N TRP A 153 5.49 -14.31 -14.20
CA TRP A 153 5.14 -12.94 -13.88
C TRP A 153 3.76 -12.83 -13.24
N TYR A 154 3.64 -11.95 -12.26
CA TYR A 154 2.40 -11.64 -11.56
C TYR A 154 2.21 -10.14 -11.43
N GLY A 155 0.93 -9.74 -11.37
CA GLY A 155 0.52 -8.40 -10.98
C GLY A 155 -0.17 -8.44 -9.62
N ILE A 156 0.14 -7.47 -8.76
CA ILE A 156 -0.56 -7.26 -7.49
C ILE A 156 -1.18 -5.87 -7.57
N PHE A 157 -2.49 -5.82 -7.66
CA PHE A 157 -3.30 -4.62 -7.74
C PHE A 157 -4.39 -4.67 -6.67
N PHE A 158 -5.21 -3.64 -6.53
CA PHE A 158 -6.33 -3.72 -5.60
C PHE A 158 -7.64 -3.23 -6.20
N GLN A 159 -8.74 -3.60 -5.56
CA GLN A 159 -10.05 -3.04 -5.78
C GLN A 159 -10.62 -2.48 -4.48
N ASP A 160 -11.17 -1.27 -4.50
CA ASP A 160 -11.93 -0.75 -3.37
C ASP A 160 -13.25 -1.50 -3.20
N ARG A 161 -13.49 -2.00 -1.99
CA ARG A 161 -14.68 -2.76 -1.61
C ARG A 161 -15.42 -2.10 -0.45
N ASN A 162 -15.65 -0.79 -0.54
CA ASN A 162 -16.37 -0.01 0.45
C ASN A 162 -15.79 -0.19 1.87
N GLY A 163 -16.62 -0.59 2.84
CA GLY A 163 -16.21 -0.77 4.23
C GLY A 163 -15.14 -1.83 4.48
N VAL A 164 -14.93 -2.77 3.56
CA VAL A 164 -13.83 -3.74 3.64
C VAL A 164 -12.49 -3.09 3.24
N GLY A 165 -12.54 -1.99 2.50
CA GLY A 165 -11.38 -1.24 2.06
C GLY A 165 -10.78 -1.78 0.76
N ARG A 166 -9.47 -1.57 0.60
CA ARG A 166 -8.72 -1.96 -0.59
C ARG A 166 -8.30 -3.42 -0.53
N THR A 167 -8.97 -4.25 -1.31
CA THR A 167 -8.70 -5.69 -1.35
C THR A 167 -7.68 -5.99 -2.44
N PRO A 168 -6.51 -6.56 -2.10
CA PRO A 168 -5.51 -6.97 -3.08
C PRO A 168 -6.04 -8.06 -4.00
N CYS A 169 -5.64 -7.97 -5.27
CA CYS A 169 -5.91 -8.95 -6.32
C CYS A 169 -4.59 -9.41 -6.90
N LEU A 170 -4.35 -10.71 -6.89
CA LEU A 170 -3.20 -11.32 -7.56
C LEU A 170 -3.63 -11.75 -8.97
N LEU A 171 -2.90 -11.30 -9.98
CA LEU A 171 -3.19 -11.60 -11.38
C LEU A 171 -1.98 -12.29 -12.03
N PRO A 172 -2.18 -13.35 -12.82
CA PRO A 172 -1.13 -13.78 -13.72
C PRO A 172 -0.79 -12.66 -14.71
N CYS A 173 0.49 -12.56 -15.06
CA CYS A 173 0.99 -11.60 -16.02
C CYS A 173 1.80 -12.34 -17.08
N ARG A 174 1.56 -12.03 -18.33
CA ARG A 174 2.36 -12.51 -19.48
C ARG A 174 2.83 -11.31 -20.30
N TRP A 175 3.80 -11.52 -21.16
CA TRP A 175 4.35 -10.48 -22.00
C TRP A 175 3.95 -10.69 -23.46
N GLU A 176 3.38 -9.67 -24.09
CA GLU A 176 3.03 -9.66 -25.51
C GLU A 176 3.54 -8.36 -26.14
N ASP A 177 4.37 -8.46 -27.16
CA ASP A 177 4.98 -7.31 -27.86
C ASP A 177 5.66 -6.30 -26.91
N GLY A 178 6.24 -6.81 -25.80
CA GLY A 178 6.87 -5.99 -24.77
C GLY A 178 5.89 -5.21 -23.91
N TRP A 179 4.62 -5.61 -23.84
CA TRP A 179 3.63 -5.10 -22.90
C TRP A 179 3.25 -6.16 -21.88
N PRO A 180 3.06 -5.77 -20.61
CA PRO A 180 2.47 -6.67 -19.64
C PRO A 180 0.98 -6.86 -19.96
N VAL A 181 0.54 -8.10 -20.00
CA VAL A 181 -0.86 -8.49 -20.19
C VAL A 181 -1.32 -9.20 -18.93
N LEU A 182 -2.22 -8.56 -18.21
CA LEU A 182 -2.68 -8.97 -16.89
C LEU A 182 -3.97 -9.78 -16.97
N GLY A 183 -4.11 -10.72 -16.05
CA GLY A 183 -5.32 -11.50 -15.91
C GLY A 183 -5.33 -12.81 -16.68
N ASN A 184 -6.51 -13.43 -16.74
CA ASN A 184 -6.73 -14.68 -17.49
C ASN A 184 -6.68 -14.46 -19.02
N ALA A 185 -6.99 -15.50 -19.78
CA ALA A 185 -6.97 -15.43 -21.25
C ALA A 185 -7.93 -14.37 -21.84
N GLU A 186 -8.99 -14.03 -21.13
CA GLU A 186 -9.96 -13.00 -21.49
C GLU A 186 -9.56 -11.59 -20.99
N GLY A 187 -8.39 -11.43 -20.36
CA GLY A 187 -7.93 -10.16 -19.78
C GLY A 187 -8.70 -9.74 -18.51
N LYS A 188 -9.34 -10.69 -17.84
CA LYS A 188 -10.11 -10.46 -16.60
C LYS A 188 -9.34 -10.89 -15.39
N VAL A 189 -9.61 -10.21 -14.27
CA VAL A 189 -9.14 -10.64 -12.96
C VAL A 189 -9.81 -11.97 -12.63
N PRO A 190 -9.06 -13.04 -12.34
CA PRO A 190 -9.65 -14.32 -11.97
C PRO A 190 -10.35 -14.22 -10.60
N ASP A 191 -11.47 -14.90 -10.46
CA ASP A 191 -12.22 -14.97 -9.19
C ASP A 191 -11.43 -15.76 -8.12
N ASP A 192 -10.62 -16.72 -8.57
CA ASP A 192 -9.71 -17.50 -7.74
C ASP A 192 -8.35 -17.58 -8.42
N THR A 193 -7.33 -17.14 -7.74
CA THR A 193 -5.94 -17.31 -8.17
C THR A 193 -5.35 -18.40 -7.31
N SER A 194 -5.38 -19.63 -7.78
CA SER A 194 -4.67 -20.75 -7.16
C SER A 194 -3.15 -20.58 -7.31
N ALA A 195 -2.59 -19.62 -6.59
CA ALA A 195 -1.14 -19.52 -6.48
C ALA A 195 -0.64 -20.71 -5.68
N LYS A 196 0.34 -21.45 -6.22
CA LYS A 196 0.93 -22.67 -5.65
C LYS A 196 1.50 -22.50 -4.22
N TYR A 197 1.48 -21.29 -3.66
CA TYR A 197 2.15 -20.91 -2.42
C TYR A 197 1.24 -20.21 -1.40
N ILE A 198 -0.07 -20.19 -1.60
CA ILE A 198 -0.96 -19.62 -0.58
C ILE A 198 -1.13 -20.65 0.54
N HIS A 199 -0.34 -20.49 1.59
CA HIS A 199 -0.75 -21.01 2.88
C HIS A 199 -2.00 -20.22 3.29
N GLN A 200 -3.15 -20.89 3.30
CA GLN A 200 -4.41 -20.32 3.78
C GLN A 200 -4.36 -20.17 5.31
N THR A 201 -3.53 -19.28 5.81
CA THR A 201 -3.74 -18.71 7.14
C THR A 201 -4.69 -17.55 6.94
N GLY A 202 -5.87 -17.60 7.55
CA GLY A 202 -6.80 -16.49 7.52
C GLY A 202 -6.11 -15.20 7.95
N ILE A 203 -6.54 -14.07 7.39
CA ILE A 203 -6.04 -12.73 7.73
C ILE A 203 -6.65 -12.19 9.03
N LEU A 204 -7.53 -12.94 9.63
CA LEU A 204 -8.20 -12.66 10.90
C LEU A 204 -8.34 -13.95 11.70
N GLY A 205 -8.52 -13.83 13.00
CA GLY A 205 -8.67 -14.98 13.88
C GLY A 205 -9.14 -14.59 15.28
N ASN A 206 -9.60 -15.60 16.00
CA ASN A 206 -9.86 -15.47 17.41
C ASN A 206 -8.56 -15.36 18.20
N ASP A 207 -8.57 -14.59 19.28
CA ASP A 207 -7.43 -14.48 20.17
C ASP A 207 -7.91 -14.40 21.63
N GLU A 208 -7.52 -15.38 22.40
CA GLU A 208 -7.79 -15.45 23.85
C GLU A 208 -6.66 -14.80 24.67
N PHE A 209 -5.72 -14.14 23.99
CA PHE A 209 -4.58 -13.44 24.60
C PHE A 209 -3.81 -14.30 25.63
N SER A 210 -3.68 -15.59 25.34
CA SER A 210 -2.97 -16.53 26.19
C SER A 210 -1.46 -16.56 25.95
N SER A 211 -0.99 -15.90 24.90
CA SER A 211 0.43 -15.72 24.57
C SER A 211 0.97 -14.40 25.14
N ASP A 212 2.28 -14.33 25.34
CA ASP A 212 3.00 -13.09 25.66
C ASP A 212 3.23 -12.17 24.45
N ARG A 213 2.78 -12.60 23.27
CA ARG A 213 2.89 -11.87 22.00
C ARG A 213 1.53 -11.77 21.31
N LEU A 214 1.27 -10.61 20.71
CA LEU A 214 0.12 -10.45 19.83
C LEU A 214 0.30 -11.35 18.60
N SER A 215 -0.80 -12.00 18.19
CA SER A 215 -0.85 -12.73 16.94
C SER A 215 -0.73 -11.77 15.74
N LEU A 216 -0.31 -12.29 14.58
CA LEU A 216 -0.13 -11.50 13.36
C LEU A 216 -1.43 -10.96 12.76
N TYR A 217 -2.59 -11.36 13.27
CA TYR A 217 -3.89 -10.77 12.88
C TYR A 217 -4.04 -9.34 13.35
N TRP A 218 -3.36 -8.96 14.45
CA TRP A 218 -3.52 -7.67 15.09
C TRP A 218 -2.63 -6.61 14.48
N GLN A 219 -3.20 -5.44 14.29
CA GLN A 219 -2.51 -4.23 13.85
C GLN A 219 -2.89 -3.08 14.77
N TRP A 220 -1.90 -2.29 15.15
CA TRP A 220 -2.17 -1.03 15.85
C TRP A 220 -2.63 0.04 14.85
N ASN A 221 -3.63 0.81 15.23
CA ASN A 221 -4.09 1.95 14.44
C ASN A 221 -3.00 3.02 14.26
N HIS A 222 -2.17 3.19 15.31
CA HIS A 222 -0.97 4.01 15.33
C HIS A 222 0.17 3.26 16.01
N ASN A 223 1.37 3.87 16.07
CA ASN A 223 2.44 3.32 16.90
C ASN A 223 1.98 3.26 18.35
N PRO A 224 1.96 2.09 18.99
CA PRO A 224 1.51 1.94 20.35
C PRO A 224 2.46 2.63 21.35
N VAL A 225 1.91 3.08 22.45
CA VAL A 225 2.70 3.43 23.63
C VAL A 225 2.91 2.14 24.41
N ASN A 226 4.12 1.59 24.38
CA ASN A 226 4.40 0.23 24.90
C ASN A 226 4.09 0.07 26.40
N GLU A 227 4.20 1.12 27.18
CA GLU A 227 3.88 1.14 28.61
C GLU A 227 2.36 1.15 28.88
N ALA A 228 1.56 1.41 27.85
CA ALA A 228 0.10 1.53 27.95
C ALA A 228 -0.65 0.26 27.53
N TRP A 229 0.04 -0.86 27.30
CA TRP A 229 -0.61 -2.13 27.05
C TRP A 229 0.22 -3.31 27.58
N SER A 230 -0.43 -4.45 27.82
CA SER A 230 0.24 -5.66 28.30
C SER A 230 -0.58 -6.91 28.01
N LEU A 231 0.10 -8.00 27.66
CA LEU A 231 -0.44 -9.36 27.61
C LEU A 231 -0.07 -10.19 28.84
N THR A 232 0.81 -9.67 29.71
CA THR A 232 1.37 -10.41 30.84
C THR A 232 0.85 -9.91 32.21
N GLU A 233 0.33 -8.70 32.30
CA GLU A 233 -0.26 -8.18 33.55
C GLU A 233 -1.46 -9.03 34.04
N ARG A 234 -2.21 -9.62 33.09
CA ARG A 234 -3.30 -10.55 33.35
C ARG A 234 -3.36 -11.56 32.22
N HIS A 235 -2.98 -12.79 32.51
CA HIS A 235 -3.00 -13.88 31.52
C HIS A 235 -4.41 -14.08 30.94
N GLY A 236 -4.49 -14.27 29.61
CA GLY A 236 -5.75 -14.42 28.89
C GLY A 236 -6.48 -13.09 28.63
N TYR A 237 -5.81 -11.96 28.80
CA TYR A 237 -6.38 -10.63 28.52
C TYR A 237 -5.34 -9.71 27.87
N LEU A 238 -5.78 -8.95 26.88
CA LEU A 238 -5.07 -7.75 26.46
C LEU A 238 -5.47 -6.60 27.39
N ARG A 239 -4.55 -6.15 28.23
CA ARG A 239 -4.75 -4.94 29.02
C ARG A 239 -4.36 -3.72 28.22
N MET A 240 -5.26 -2.75 28.16
CA MET A 240 -4.98 -1.44 27.56
C MET A 240 -5.22 -0.34 28.59
N LYS A 241 -4.31 0.62 28.67
CA LYS A 241 -4.40 1.81 29.51
C LYS A 241 -4.50 3.03 28.62
N THR A 242 -5.32 4.01 28.97
CA THR A 242 -5.41 5.26 28.22
C THR A 242 -4.11 6.05 28.39
N SER A 243 -3.35 6.19 27.31
CA SER A 243 -2.12 6.98 27.29
C SER A 243 -2.37 8.43 26.88
N ARG A 244 -3.44 8.68 26.13
CA ARG A 244 -3.84 10.02 25.68
C ARG A 244 -5.34 10.06 25.41
N VAL A 245 -6.00 11.09 25.92
CA VAL A 245 -7.40 11.37 25.56
C VAL A 245 -7.45 12.10 24.23
N VAL A 246 -8.35 11.67 23.35
CA VAL A 246 -8.51 12.19 21.99
C VAL A 246 -10.00 12.27 21.62
N ASP A 247 -10.34 13.17 20.71
CA ASP A 247 -11.72 13.44 20.31
C ASP A 247 -12.30 12.43 19.33
N ASN A 248 -11.44 11.65 18.67
CA ASN A 248 -11.90 10.66 17.68
C ASN A 248 -11.00 9.43 17.65
N LEU A 249 -11.57 8.32 17.16
CA LEU A 249 -10.93 7.02 17.14
C LEU A 249 -9.72 6.95 16.18
N PHE A 250 -9.70 7.77 15.12
CA PHE A 250 -8.59 7.77 14.15
C PHE A 250 -7.23 8.15 14.74
N VAL A 251 -7.24 8.95 15.81
CA VAL A 251 -6.01 9.40 16.47
C VAL A 251 -5.78 8.74 17.82
N ALA A 252 -6.58 7.73 18.18
CA ALA A 252 -6.45 6.99 19.42
C ALA A 252 -5.31 5.97 19.35
N PRO A 253 -4.23 6.10 20.15
CA PRO A 253 -3.07 5.21 20.08
C PRO A 253 -3.34 3.82 20.66
N ASN A 254 -4.32 3.68 21.56
CA ASN A 254 -4.73 2.41 22.16
C ASN A 254 -5.90 1.76 21.39
N THR A 255 -5.79 1.72 20.07
CA THR A 255 -6.75 1.08 19.17
C THR A 255 -6.05 -0.03 18.41
N ILE A 256 -6.51 -1.25 18.61
CA ILE A 256 -6.02 -2.44 17.93
C ILE A 256 -7.08 -2.94 16.95
N THR A 257 -6.67 -3.42 15.79
CA THR A 257 -7.59 -3.75 14.70
C THR A 257 -7.28 -5.11 14.10
N GLN A 258 -8.31 -5.73 13.55
CA GLN A 258 -8.18 -6.81 12.57
C GLN A 258 -8.90 -6.40 11.27
N ARG A 259 -8.58 -7.05 10.18
CA ARG A 259 -9.26 -6.85 8.91
C ARG A 259 -10.70 -7.39 9.00
N MET A 260 -11.62 -6.77 8.26
CA MET A 260 -12.96 -7.31 8.06
C MET A 260 -13.00 -8.12 6.76
N GLU A 261 -13.63 -9.28 6.81
CA GLU A 261 -13.98 -10.04 5.61
C GLU A 261 -15.39 -9.66 5.14
N GLY A 262 -15.56 -9.55 3.83
CA GLY A 262 -16.87 -9.34 3.21
C GLY A 262 -17.47 -10.63 2.69
N PRO A 263 -18.79 -10.68 2.37
CA PRO A 263 -19.77 -9.58 2.53
C PRO A 263 -20.35 -9.48 3.95
N LYS A 264 -20.03 -10.40 4.85
CA LYS A 264 -20.47 -10.41 6.24
C LYS A 264 -19.29 -10.69 7.16
N CYS A 265 -19.24 -9.95 8.25
CA CYS A 265 -18.25 -10.16 9.30
C CYS A 265 -18.93 -10.03 10.67
N VAL A 266 -18.55 -10.88 11.61
CA VAL A 266 -19.02 -10.82 12.99
C VAL A 266 -17.83 -10.73 13.90
N GLY A 267 -17.77 -9.69 14.72
CA GLY A 267 -16.80 -9.52 15.78
C GLY A 267 -17.47 -9.65 17.15
N THR A 268 -16.82 -10.34 18.07
CA THR A 268 -17.25 -10.44 19.46
C THR A 268 -16.07 -10.15 20.36
N VAL A 269 -16.28 -9.35 21.40
CA VAL A 269 -15.28 -9.04 22.40
C VAL A 269 -15.86 -9.19 23.80
N CYS A 270 -15.07 -9.75 24.70
CA CYS A 270 -15.36 -9.75 26.13
C CYS A 270 -14.52 -8.63 26.79
N LEU A 271 -15.18 -7.69 27.44
CA LEU A 271 -14.57 -6.53 28.07
C LEU A 271 -14.72 -6.61 29.59
N ASP A 272 -13.61 -6.45 30.31
CA ASP A 272 -13.60 -6.19 31.74
C ASP A 272 -13.55 -4.68 31.99
N ILE A 273 -14.70 -4.13 32.33
CA ILE A 273 -14.89 -2.69 32.58
C ILE A 273 -14.90 -2.33 34.06
N SER A 274 -14.53 -3.26 34.94
CA SER A 274 -14.65 -3.09 36.42
C SER A 274 -13.81 -1.96 37.00
N LYS A 275 -12.84 -1.45 36.24
CA LYS A 275 -11.99 -0.32 36.67
C LYS A 275 -12.24 0.98 35.91
N MET A 276 -13.23 0.98 35.01
CA MET A 276 -13.62 2.21 34.32
C MET A 276 -14.34 3.16 35.24
N GLN A 277 -14.21 4.45 34.95
CA GLN A 277 -14.85 5.54 35.65
C GLN A 277 -15.81 6.28 34.74
N ASP A 278 -16.66 7.12 35.34
CA ASP A 278 -17.59 7.93 34.56
C ASP A 278 -16.86 8.81 33.55
N GLY A 279 -17.27 8.67 32.29
CA GLY A 279 -16.65 9.34 31.16
C GLY A 279 -15.64 8.49 30.35
N ASP A 280 -15.17 7.37 30.88
CA ASP A 280 -14.33 6.44 30.15
C ASP A 280 -15.12 5.73 29.03
N LYS A 281 -14.46 5.44 27.92
CA LYS A 281 -15.04 4.75 26.77
C LYS A 281 -14.15 3.58 26.34
N CYS A 282 -14.76 2.42 26.18
CA CYS A 282 -14.11 1.29 25.50
C CYS A 282 -15.19 0.51 24.73
N GLY A 283 -14.81 -0.27 23.76
CA GLY A 283 -15.77 -1.05 23.00
C GLY A 283 -15.20 -1.68 21.74
N LEU A 284 -16.09 -2.21 20.94
CA LEU A 284 -15.82 -2.74 19.61
C LEU A 284 -16.33 -1.75 18.56
N SER A 285 -15.55 -1.53 17.50
CA SER A 285 -15.93 -0.60 16.43
C SER A 285 -15.74 -1.23 15.05
N ALA A 286 -16.74 -1.08 14.19
CA ALA A 286 -16.54 -1.18 12.76
C ALA A 286 -15.95 0.15 12.29
N PHE A 287 -14.71 0.14 11.84
CA PHE A 287 -13.85 1.31 11.71
C PHE A 287 -13.35 1.52 10.29
N CYS A 288 -13.91 2.49 9.57
CA CYS A 288 -13.43 2.94 8.26
C CYS A 288 -14.11 4.27 7.89
N GLY A 289 -13.39 5.39 7.98
CA GLY A 289 -13.94 6.71 7.70
C GLY A 289 -15.06 7.11 8.66
N THR A 290 -16.24 6.54 8.46
CA THR A 290 -17.34 6.55 9.41
C THR A 290 -17.25 5.29 10.27
N SER A 291 -17.48 5.40 11.57
CA SER A 291 -17.37 4.29 12.52
C SER A 291 -18.70 3.95 13.14
N GLY A 292 -19.03 2.66 13.20
CA GLY A 292 -20.07 2.13 14.08
C GLY A 292 -19.43 1.65 15.38
N VAL A 293 -19.85 2.14 16.53
CA VAL A 293 -19.28 1.82 17.85
C VAL A 293 -20.34 1.19 18.73
N LEU A 294 -19.98 0.08 19.39
CA LEU A 294 -20.74 -0.57 20.46
C LEU A 294 -20.02 -0.39 21.78
#